data_3f73368dac7e380ae0b00ad0459a9d62
#
_entry.id   3f73368dac7e380ae0b00ad0459a9d62
#
_cell.length_a   1.000
_cell.length_b   1.000
_cell.length_c   1.000
_cell.angle_alpha   90.00
_cell.angle_beta   90.00
_cell.angle_gamma   90.00
#
_symmetry.space_group_name_H-M   'P 1'
#
loop_
_entity.id
_entity.type
_entity.pdbx_description
1 polymer ?
#
loop_
_entity_poly.entity_id
_entity_poly.type
_entity_poly.pdbx_seq_one_letter_code
_entity_poly.pdbx_strand_id
1 'polypeptide(L)'
;MLNADYKIEAIKVLLNEDCILTRFYSLIPYKDILVQNLIKMRCHTKSDCMKLSDESLLDAGLEDAGMVQLFKSFLTLYDINPGKLKEITAVCKNAEEMQSFQELYQLPGVKYTRAMLYFKAGFRFLADIAISSPQEIIAKTEGIIRKENLSLKVPLLKEVKTHIAVARAFTDTLIE
;
A
#
# COMPACT_ATOMS: atom_id res chain seq x y z
N MET A 1 -8.54 13.74 -3.61
CA MET A 1 -8.12 12.52 -2.89
C MET A 1 -7.82 11.44 -3.91
N LEU A 2 -6.62 10.94 -3.95
CA LEU A 2 -6.27 9.79 -4.79
C LEU A 2 -6.53 8.55 -3.96
N ASN A 3 -7.58 7.83 -4.30
CA ASN A 3 -7.92 6.58 -3.64
C ASN A 3 -7.12 5.45 -4.29
N ALA A 4 -6.35 4.74 -3.48
CA ALA A 4 -5.79 3.47 -3.90
C ALA A 4 -6.96 2.50 -4.11
N ASP A 5 -7.32 2.23 -5.35
CA ASP A 5 -8.29 1.19 -5.66
C ASP A 5 -7.58 -0.10 -6.06
N TYR A 6 -7.97 -1.20 -5.47
CA TYR A 6 -7.36 -2.51 -5.68
C TYR A 6 -8.43 -3.59 -5.64
N LYS A 7 -8.14 -4.74 -6.23
CA LYS A 7 -9.04 -5.89 -6.19
C LYS A 7 -9.21 -6.43 -4.77
N ILE A 8 -10.39 -6.92 -4.45
CA ILE A 8 -10.70 -7.46 -3.12
C ILE A 8 -9.75 -8.58 -2.71
N GLU A 9 -9.25 -9.37 -3.64
CA GLU A 9 -8.28 -10.44 -3.40
C GLU A 9 -6.96 -9.93 -2.79
N ALA A 10 -6.58 -8.67 -3.06
CA ALA A 10 -5.40 -8.05 -2.47
C ALA A 10 -5.48 -7.98 -0.94
N ILE A 11 -6.66 -7.96 -0.36
CA ILE A 11 -6.87 -7.97 1.09
C ILE A 11 -6.18 -9.18 1.74
N LYS A 12 -6.14 -10.34 1.08
CA LYS A 12 -5.45 -11.53 1.59
C LYS A 12 -3.95 -11.33 1.76
N VAL A 13 -3.34 -10.55 0.88
CA VAL A 13 -1.91 -10.20 0.96
C VAL A 13 -1.67 -9.04 1.92
N LEU A 14 -2.52 -8.02 1.87
CA LEU A 14 -2.38 -6.82 2.69
C LEU A 14 -2.65 -7.08 4.18
N LEU A 15 -3.60 -7.94 4.53
CA LEU A 15 -3.85 -8.42 5.89
C LEU A 15 -2.90 -9.57 6.25
N ASN A 16 -1.63 -9.23 6.43
CA ASN A 16 -0.57 -10.15 6.83
C ASN A 16 0.27 -9.49 7.92
N GLU A 17 0.73 -10.25 8.91
CA GLU A 17 1.54 -9.75 10.03
C GLU A 17 2.82 -9.04 9.58
N ASP A 18 3.39 -9.45 8.45
CA ASP A 18 4.60 -8.83 7.90
C ASP A 18 4.32 -7.50 7.17
N CYS A 19 3.07 -7.25 6.77
CA CYS A 19 2.69 -6.10 5.93
C CYS A 19 1.86 -5.06 6.66
N ILE A 20 1.11 -5.45 7.69
CA ILE A 20 0.09 -4.58 8.29
C ILE A 20 0.49 -4.08 9.67
N LEU A 21 -0.04 -2.92 10.06
CA LEU A 21 0.11 -2.38 11.40
C LEU A 21 -0.60 -3.26 12.44
N THR A 22 0.00 -3.37 13.63
CA THR A 22 -0.48 -4.22 14.74
C THR A 22 -1.94 -3.99 15.09
N ARG A 23 -2.43 -2.75 14.98
CA ARG A 23 -3.84 -2.40 15.26
C ARG A 23 -4.86 -3.14 14.40
N PHE A 24 -4.43 -3.69 13.24
CA PHE A 24 -5.29 -4.45 12.32
C PHE A 24 -5.15 -5.96 12.47
N TYR A 25 -4.32 -6.47 13.36
CA TYR A 25 -4.07 -7.92 13.51
C TYR A 25 -5.33 -8.71 13.79
N SER A 26 -6.32 -8.13 14.49
CA SER A 26 -7.60 -8.79 14.75
C SER A 26 -8.41 -9.07 13.47
N LEU A 27 -8.12 -8.42 12.35
CA LEU A 27 -8.75 -8.69 11.05
C LEU A 27 -8.14 -9.90 10.33
N ILE A 28 -6.90 -10.27 10.64
CA ILE A 28 -6.16 -11.31 9.91
C ILE A 28 -6.91 -12.66 9.87
N PRO A 29 -7.50 -13.15 10.97
CA PRO A 29 -8.24 -14.43 10.95
C PRO A 29 -9.46 -14.42 10.02
N TYR A 30 -10.01 -13.23 9.72
CA TYR A 30 -11.23 -13.08 8.92
C TYR A 30 -10.96 -12.89 7.42
N LYS A 31 -9.71 -12.65 7.00
CA LYS A 31 -9.38 -12.23 5.64
C LYS A 31 -9.94 -13.16 4.55
N ASP A 32 -9.86 -14.46 4.74
CA ASP A 32 -10.30 -15.41 3.72
C ASP A 32 -11.83 -15.46 3.58
N ILE A 33 -12.55 -15.51 4.71
CA ILE A 33 -14.00 -15.51 4.71
C ILE A 33 -14.57 -14.17 4.23
N LEU A 34 -13.94 -13.05 4.62
CA LEU A 34 -14.31 -11.72 4.15
C LEU A 34 -14.18 -11.63 2.64
N VAL A 35 -13.03 -11.95 2.08
CA VAL A 35 -12.81 -11.88 0.63
C VAL A 35 -13.80 -12.76 -0.10
N GLN A 36 -14.01 -14.01 0.34
CA GLN A 36 -14.94 -14.92 -0.28
C GLN A 36 -16.38 -14.38 -0.27
N ASN A 37 -16.82 -13.83 0.86
CA ASN A 37 -18.20 -13.32 0.97
C ASN A 37 -18.37 -12.00 0.22
N LEU A 38 -17.39 -11.10 0.24
CA LEU A 38 -17.42 -9.87 -0.55
C LEU A 38 -17.53 -10.15 -2.05
N ILE A 39 -16.79 -11.13 -2.57
CA ILE A 39 -16.91 -11.57 -3.97
C ILE A 39 -18.32 -12.10 -4.27
N LYS A 40 -18.90 -12.91 -3.37
CA LYS A 40 -20.30 -13.39 -3.51
C LYS A 40 -21.31 -12.23 -3.54
N MET A 41 -21.02 -11.14 -2.82
CA MET A 41 -21.81 -9.89 -2.83
C MET A 41 -21.51 -9.00 -4.05
N ARG A 42 -20.74 -9.51 -5.03
CA ARG A 42 -20.33 -8.78 -6.25
C ARG A 42 -19.45 -7.56 -5.98
N CYS A 43 -18.73 -7.56 -4.87
CA CYS A 43 -17.66 -6.60 -4.64
C CYS A 43 -16.36 -7.13 -5.25
N HIS A 44 -15.83 -6.43 -6.23
CA HIS A 44 -14.61 -6.82 -6.92
C HIS A 44 -13.42 -5.91 -6.55
N THR A 45 -13.72 -4.69 -6.14
CA THR A 45 -12.71 -3.70 -5.77
C THR A 45 -12.95 -3.13 -4.37
N LYS A 46 -11.92 -2.49 -3.83
CA LYS A 46 -12.04 -1.70 -2.60
C LYS A 46 -13.16 -0.66 -2.71
N SER A 47 -13.27 0.01 -3.85
CA SER A 47 -14.30 1.03 -4.08
C SER A 47 -15.71 0.45 -3.99
N ASP A 48 -15.94 -0.79 -4.45
CA ASP A 48 -17.23 -1.48 -4.28
C ASP A 48 -17.49 -1.75 -2.80
N CYS A 49 -16.48 -2.25 -2.09
CA CYS A 49 -16.57 -2.57 -0.67
C CYS A 49 -16.91 -1.33 0.18
N MET A 50 -16.34 -0.17 -0.15
CA MET A 50 -16.60 1.09 0.55
C MET A 50 -18.04 1.60 0.41
N LYS A 51 -18.80 1.10 -0.57
CA LYS A 51 -20.21 1.44 -0.77
C LYS A 51 -21.15 0.57 0.06
N LEU A 52 -20.66 -0.53 0.64
CA LEU A 52 -21.49 -1.42 1.46
C LEU A 52 -21.90 -0.75 2.77
N SER A 53 -23.10 -1.10 3.26
CA SER A 53 -23.53 -0.73 4.59
C SER A 53 -22.78 -1.51 5.67
N ASP A 54 -22.81 -1.01 6.90
CA ASP A 54 -22.24 -1.71 8.06
C ASP A 54 -22.89 -3.10 8.24
N GLU A 55 -24.19 -3.20 8.02
CA GLU A 55 -24.94 -4.46 8.07
C GLU A 55 -24.44 -5.47 7.04
N SER A 56 -24.22 -5.04 5.78
CA SER A 56 -23.63 -5.89 4.75
C SER A 56 -22.23 -6.38 5.09
N LEU A 57 -21.42 -5.56 5.78
CA LEU A 57 -20.09 -5.95 6.22
C LEU A 57 -20.12 -6.93 7.40
N LEU A 58 -21.12 -6.83 8.28
CA LEU A 58 -21.38 -7.87 9.31
C LEU A 58 -21.77 -9.19 8.64
N ASP A 59 -22.66 -9.16 7.65
CA ASP A 59 -23.05 -10.34 6.87
C ASP A 59 -21.87 -10.95 6.09
N ALA A 60 -20.88 -10.15 5.74
CA ALA A 60 -19.66 -10.63 5.12
C ALA A 60 -18.73 -11.41 6.08
N GLY A 61 -19.04 -11.40 7.39
CA GLY A 61 -18.36 -12.21 8.40
C GLY A 61 -17.59 -11.43 9.46
N LEU A 62 -17.77 -10.12 9.57
CA LEU A 62 -17.26 -9.34 10.70
C LEU A 62 -18.18 -9.50 11.91
N GLU A 63 -17.60 -9.61 13.11
CA GLU A 63 -18.35 -9.99 14.32
C GLU A 63 -19.22 -8.87 14.90
N ASP A 64 -18.73 -7.63 14.82
CA ASP A 64 -19.39 -6.48 15.45
C ASP A 64 -19.09 -5.15 14.75
N ALA A 65 -19.75 -4.09 15.20
CA ALA A 65 -19.59 -2.76 14.65
C ALA A 65 -18.15 -2.22 14.81
N GLY A 66 -17.44 -2.61 15.86
CA GLY A 66 -16.04 -2.23 16.06
C GLY A 66 -15.14 -2.82 14.99
N MET A 67 -15.33 -4.10 14.65
CA MET A 67 -14.62 -4.77 13.56
C MET A 67 -14.96 -4.17 12.20
N VAL A 68 -16.21 -3.76 11.97
CA VAL A 68 -16.62 -3.05 10.75
C VAL A 68 -15.87 -1.72 10.61
N GLN A 69 -15.80 -0.92 11.68
CA GLN A 69 -15.06 0.36 11.64
C GLN A 69 -13.56 0.14 11.46
N LEU A 70 -13.00 -0.88 12.11
CA LEU A 70 -11.59 -1.25 11.94
C LEU A 70 -11.30 -1.65 10.48
N PHE A 71 -12.16 -2.44 9.87
CA PHE A 71 -12.03 -2.86 8.47
C PHE A 71 -12.15 -1.67 7.49
N LYS A 72 -13.10 -0.76 7.69
CA LYS A 72 -13.19 0.48 6.91
C LYS A 72 -11.93 1.33 7.04
N SER A 73 -11.37 1.42 8.23
CA SER A 73 -10.11 2.11 8.49
C SER A 73 -8.93 1.44 7.76
N PHE A 74 -8.91 0.10 7.72
CA PHE A 74 -7.94 -0.66 6.94
C PHE A 74 -8.06 -0.39 5.44
N LEU A 75 -9.26 -0.39 4.88
CA LEU A 75 -9.49 -0.13 3.45
C LEU A 75 -8.93 1.23 2.99
N THR A 76 -8.92 2.24 3.86
CA THR A 76 -8.43 3.59 3.56
C THR A 76 -6.95 3.80 3.93
N LEU A 77 -6.27 2.80 4.48
CA LEU A 77 -4.89 2.90 4.96
C LEU A 77 -3.90 3.37 3.88
N TYR A 78 -4.10 2.92 2.67
CA TYR A 78 -3.21 3.18 1.53
C TYR A 78 -3.63 4.40 0.69
N ASP A 79 -4.70 5.09 1.07
CA ASP A 79 -5.17 6.26 0.33
C ASP A 79 -4.23 7.46 0.52
N ILE A 80 -4.07 8.24 -0.51
CA ILE A 80 -3.41 9.54 -0.44
C ILE A 80 -4.44 10.56 0.02
N ASN A 81 -4.47 10.79 1.33
CA ASN A 81 -5.35 11.80 1.92
C ASN A 81 -4.89 13.23 1.55
N PRO A 82 -5.73 14.25 1.77
CA PRO A 82 -5.39 15.64 1.42
C PRO A 82 -4.08 16.15 2.04
N GLY A 83 -3.73 15.69 3.25
CA GLY A 83 -2.48 16.06 3.92
C GLY A 83 -1.25 15.49 3.20
N LYS A 84 -1.29 14.20 2.85
CA LYS A 84 -0.23 13.57 2.04
C LYS A 84 -0.13 14.21 0.65
N LEU A 85 -1.26 14.50 0.00
CA LEU A 85 -1.25 15.13 -1.31
C LEU A 85 -0.62 16.53 -1.25
N LYS A 86 -0.93 17.31 -0.22
CA LYS A 86 -0.32 18.63 0.00
C LYS A 86 1.19 18.51 0.22
N GLU A 87 1.65 17.54 0.99
CA GLU A 87 3.07 17.27 1.22
C GLU A 87 3.77 16.92 -0.12
N ILE A 88 3.21 15.99 -0.89
CA ILE A 88 3.74 15.60 -2.20
C ILE A 88 3.82 16.82 -3.13
N THR A 89 2.75 17.61 -3.22
CA THR A 89 2.70 18.80 -4.08
C THR A 89 3.75 19.84 -3.69
N ALA A 90 4.03 19.99 -2.39
CA ALA A 90 5.00 20.96 -1.90
C ALA A 90 6.46 20.58 -2.20
N VAL A 91 6.77 19.29 -2.36
CA VAL A 91 8.16 18.80 -2.52
C VAL A 91 8.51 18.39 -3.94
N CYS A 92 7.52 18.07 -4.77
CA CYS A 92 7.75 17.65 -6.16
C CYS A 92 8.08 18.85 -7.06
N LYS A 93 9.09 18.67 -7.91
CA LYS A 93 9.60 19.72 -8.82
C LYS A 93 8.92 19.70 -10.19
N ASN A 94 8.35 18.59 -10.58
CA ASN A 94 7.75 18.37 -11.90
C ASN A 94 6.65 17.30 -11.86
N ALA A 95 5.97 17.13 -12.99
CA ALA A 95 4.87 16.18 -13.12
C ALA A 95 5.29 14.72 -12.95
N GLU A 96 6.51 14.35 -13.37
CA GLU A 96 7.04 12.99 -13.23
C GLU A 96 7.26 12.62 -11.76
N GLU A 97 7.90 13.51 -10.99
CA GLU A 97 8.05 13.31 -9.54
C GLU A 97 6.70 13.25 -8.86
N MET A 98 5.74 14.11 -9.25
CA MET A 98 4.40 14.13 -8.70
C MET A 98 3.70 12.77 -8.88
N GLN A 99 3.70 12.23 -10.09
CA GLN A 99 3.08 10.95 -10.41
C GLN A 99 3.76 9.81 -9.66
N SER A 100 5.08 9.77 -9.65
CA SER A 100 5.86 8.76 -8.93
C SER A 100 5.58 8.80 -7.43
N PHE A 101 5.63 9.97 -6.81
CA PHE A 101 5.44 10.09 -5.36
C PHE A 101 4.03 9.77 -4.92
N GLN A 102 3.02 10.04 -5.75
CA GLN A 102 1.64 9.63 -5.49
C GLN A 102 1.51 8.10 -5.36
N GLU A 103 2.26 7.34 -6.16
CA GLU A 103 2.29 5.89 -6.01
C GLU A 103 3.16 5.45 -4.83
N LEU A 104 4.39 5.93 -4.72
CA LEU A 104 5.33 5.50 -3.70
C LEU A 104 4.86 5.81 -2.26
N TYR A 105 4.12 6.90 -2.05
CA TYR A 105 3.54 7.23 -0.74
C TYR A 105 2.40 6.30 -0.31
N GLN A 106 1.93 5.41 -1.20
CA GLN A 106 1.01 4.34 -0.81
C GLN A 106 1.72 3.22 -0.05
N LEU A 107 3.03 3.07 -0.22
CA LEU A 107 3.82 2.07 0.50
C LEU A 107 3.89 2.41 2.00
N PRO A 108 3.81 1.39 2.88
CA PRO A 108 3.85 1.60 4.33
C PRO A 108 5.11 2.35 4.78
N GLY A 109 4.92 3.44 5.54
CA GLY A 109 6.02 4.22 6.11
C GLY A 109 6.80 5.08 5.11
N VAL A 110 6.48 5.05 3.82
CA VAL A 110 7.15 5.87 2.81
C VAL A 110 6.66 7.31 2.91
N LYS A 111 7.63 8.22 3.08
CA LYS A 111 7.51 9.67 3.02
C LYS A 111 8.56 10.20 2.05
N TYR A 112 8.70 11.54 1.98
CA TYR A 112 9.59 12.22 1.04
C TYR A 112 10.97 11.58 0.89
N THR A 113 11.68 11.38 2.00
CA THR A 113 13.06 10.86 1.97
C THR A 113 13.16 9.49 1.30
N ARG A 114 12.25 8.58 1.64
CA ARG A 114 12.23 7.23 1.07
C ARG A 114 11.74 7.23 -0.38
N ALA A 115 10.71 8.01 -0.69
CA ALA A 115 10.21 8.17 -2.06
C ALA A 115 11.29 8.76 -2.98
N MET A 116 12.01 9.79 -2.53
CA MET A 116 13.11 10.39 -3.28
C MET A 116 14.25 9.39 -3.51
N LEU A 117 14.61 8.60 -2.50
CA LEU A 117 15.66 7.58 -2.63
C LEU A 117 15.28 6.50 -3.65
N TYR A 118 14.05 6.02 -3.61
CA TYR A 118 13.54 5.06 -4.59
C TYR A 118 13.51 5.66 -6.00
N PHE A 119 12.98 6.85 -6.14
CA PHE A 119 12.93 7.57 -7.42
C PHE A 119 14.34 7.71 -8.05
N LYS A 120 15.32 8.17 -7.28
CA LYS A 120 16.72 8.31 -7.72
C LYS A 120 17.37 6.97 -8.05
N ALA A 121 17.00 5.90 -7.36
CA ALA A 121 17.50 4.56 -7.61
C ALA A 121 16.81 3.88 -8.83
N GLY A 122 15.85 4.55 -9.49
CA GLY A 122 15.14 4.05 -10.66
C GLY A 122 13.83 3.32 -10.36
N PHE A 123 13.41 3.25 -9.09
CA PHE A 123 12.11 2.69 -8.69
C PHE A 123 11.07 3.82 -8.60
N ARG A 124 10.49 4.16 -9.74
CA ARG A 124 9.60 5.33 -9.86
C ARG A 124 8.14 5.02 -9.59
N PHE A 125 7.72 3.78 -9.84
CA PHE A 125 6.33 3.35 -9.72
C PHE A 125 6.24 2.05 -8.92
N LEU A 126 5.04 1.74 -8.43
CA LEU A 126 4.80 0.46 -7.72
C LEU A 126 5.17 -0.74 -8.58
N ALA A 127 4.96 -0.66 -9.89
CA ALA A 127 5.33 -1.72 -10.83
C ALA A 127 6.84 -2.03 -10.80
N ASP A 128 7.70 -1.01 -10.69
CA ASP A 128 9.15 -1.20 -10.59
C ASP A 128 9.54 -1.94 -9.31
N ILE A 129 8.89 -1.58 -8.20
CA ILE A 129 9.08 -2.23 -6.89
C ILE A 129 8.58 -3.69 -6.94
N ALA A 130 7.40 -3.92 -7.54
CA ALA A 130 6.75 -5.23 -7.57
C ALA A 130 7.57 -6.30 -8.28
N ILE A 131 8.29 -5.95 -9.36
CA ILE A 131 9.10 -6.87 -10.16
C ILE A 131 10.54 -7.04 -9.66
N SER A 132 11.00 -6.19 -8.73
CA SER A 132 12.38 -6.21 -8.24
C SER A 132 12.58 -7.21 -7.11
N SER A 133 13.82 -7.66 -6.92
CA SER A 133 14.21 -8.41 -5.75
C SER A 133 14.58 -7.49 -4.58
N PRO A 134 14.46 -7.95 -3.32
CA PRO A 134 14.89 -7.16 -2.18
C PRO A 134 16.37 -6.74 -2.25
N GLN A 135 17.21 -7.63 -2.73
CA GLN A 135 18.66 -7.40 -2.88
C GLN A 135 18.94 -6.30 -3.91
N GLU A 136 18.21 -6.30 -5.03
CA GLU A 136 18.33 -5.28 -6.06
C GLU A 136 17.95 -3.90 -5.53
N ILE A 137 16.83 -3.78 -4.81
CA ILE A 137 16.38 -2.51 -4.24
C ILE A 137 17.40 -1.99 -3.23
N ILE A 138 17.90 -2.86 -2.34
CA ILE A 138 18.91 -2.49 -1.33
C ILE A 138 20.20 -2.03 -2.01
N ALA A 139 20.71 -2.79 -2.99
CA ALA A 139 21.97 -2.46 -3.68
C ALA A 139 21.88 -1.15 -4.44
N LYS A 140 20.80 -0.91 -5.19
CA LYS A 140 20.63 0.32 -5.97
C LYS A 140 20.45 1.54 -5.06
N THR A 141 19.69 1.42 -3.98
CA THR A 141 19.51 2.52 -3.01
C THR A 141 20.79 2.82 -2.27
N GLU A 142 21.56 1.81 -1.86
CA GLU A 142 22.89 1.99 -1.26
C GLU A 142 23.86 2.68 -2.22
N GLY A 143 23.83 2.30 -3.51
CA GLY A 143 24.64 2.93 -4.56
C GLY A 143 24.35 4.42 -4.70
N ILE A 144 23.08 4.84 -4.66
CA ILE A 144 22.68 6.26 -4.70
C ILE A 144 23.14 7.00 -3.45
N ILE A 145 22.97 6.41 -2.26
CA ILE A 145 23.42 7.02 -1.00
C ILE A 145 24.92 7.30 -1.04
N ARG A 146 25.70 6.35 -1.51
CA ARG A 146 27.18 6.50 -1.63
C ARG A 146 27.57 7.52 -2.71
N LYS A 147 26.96 7.41 -3.90
CA LYS A 147 27.28 8.29 -5.05
C LYS A 147 26.98 9.76 -4.76
N GLU A 148 25.86 10.04 -4.11
CA GLU A 148 25.44 11.41 -3.81
C GLU A 148 25.83 11.87 -2.39
N ASN A 149 26.57 11.04 -1.65
CA ASN A 149 26.99 11.30 -0.27
C ASN A 149 25.81 11.72 0.63
N LEU A 150 24.72 10.98 0.55
CA LEU A 150 23.49 11.28 1.29
C LEU A 150 23.62 10.79 2.74
N SER A 151 23.15 11.61 3.68
CA SER A 151 23.08 11.26 5.11
C SER A 151 21.81 10.43 5.39
N LEU A 152 21.61 9.34 4.63
CA LEU A 152 20.42 8.47 4.69
C LEU A 152 20.82 7.04 5.07
N LYS A 153 19.88 6.34 5.72
CA LYS A 153 20.02 4.91 5.98
C LYS A 153 19.52 4.09 4.78
N VAL A 154 20.27 3.06 4.44
CA VAL A 154 19.83 2.03 3.49
C VAL A 154 18.53 1.39 4.01
N PRO A 155 17.55 1.10 3.15
CA PRO A 155 16.34 0.41 3.56
C PRO A 155 16.64 -0.94 4.21
N LEU A 156 15.91 -1.27 5.27
CA LEU A 156 16.03 -2.57 5.92
C LEU A 156 15.41 -3.66 5.04
N LEU A 157 15.97 -4.87 5.10
CA LEU A 157 15.45 -6.02 4.33
C LEU A 157 13.96 -6.28 4.60
N LYS A 158 13.52 -6.19 5.86
CA LYS A 158 12.10 -6.36 6.22
C LYS A 158 11.23 -5.27 5.58
N GLU A 159 11.67 -4.01 5.63
CA GLU A 159 10.98 -2.87 5.02
C GLU A 159 10.80 -3.10 3.51
N VAL A 160 11.88 -3.46 2.81
CA VAL A 160 11.84 -3.71 1.36
C VAL A 160 10.94 -4.87 1.00
N LYS A 161 10.98 -5.97 1.75
CA LYS A 161 10.07 -7.12 1.54
C LYS A 161 8.61 -6.72 1.69
N THR A 162 8.28 -5.90 2.69
CA THR A 162 6.93 -5.34 2.88
C THR A 162 6.52 -4.48 1.70
N HIS A 163 7.39 -3.59 1.25
CA HIS A 163 7.11 -2.73 0.09
C HIS A 163 6.86 -3.54 -1.19
N ILE A 164 7.65 -4.58 -1.44
CA ILE A 164 7.44 -5.47 -2.59
C ILE A 164 6.10 -6.21 -2.48
N ALA A 165 5.75 -6.74 -1.32
CA ALA A 165 4.49 -7.44 -1.10
C ALA A 165 3.28 -6.52 -1.35
N VAL A 166 3.32 -5.30 -0.82
CA VAL A 166 2.26 -4.30 -1.04
C VAL A 166 2.21 -3.87 -2.50
N ALA A 167 3.35 -3.57 -3.12
CA ALA A 167 3.41 -3.20 -4.53
C ALA A 167 2.83 -4.28 -5.45
N ARG A 168 3.16 -5.56 -5.20
CA ARG A 168 2.57 -6.69 -5.93
C ARG A 168 1.07 -6.79 -5.74
N ALA A 169 0.57 -6.65 -4.50
CA ALA A 169 -0.85 -6.68 -4.22
C ALA A 169 -1.62 -5.60 -5.00
N PHE A 170 -1.03 -4.41 -5.18
CA PHE A 170 -1.64 -3.34 -5.97
C PHE A 170 -1.51 -3.57 -7.48
N THR A 171 -0.35 -4.01 -7.96
CA THR A 171 -0.09 -4.16 -9.41
C THR A 171 -0.72 -5.42 -9.99
N ASP A 172 -0.64 -6.56 -9.32
CA ASP A 172 -1.27 -7.81 -9.75
C ASP A 172 -2.80 -7.69 -9.82
N THR A 173 -3.37 -6.76 -9.08
CA THR A 173 -4.80 -6.49 -9.07
C THR A 173 -5.24 -5.44 -10.08
N LEU A 174 -4.30 -4.71 -10.69
CA LEU A 174 -4.58 -3.69 -11.72
C LEU A 174 -4.42 -4.22 -13.17
N ILE A 175 -3.88 -5.44 -13.36
CA ILE A 175 -3.46 -5.98 -14.68
C ILE A 175 -4.57 -6.77 -15.39
N GLU A 176 -5.84 -6.52 -15.15
CA GLU A 176 -6.93 -7.08 -15.97
C GLU A 176 -7.81 -6.01 -16.58
#